data_5aba0db17124fc6749116ea6fc9b81e0
#
_entry.id   5aba0db17124fc6749116ea6fc9b81e0
#
_cell.length_a   1.000
_cell.length_b   1.000
_cell.length_c   1.000
_cell.angle_alpha   90.00
_cell.angle_beta   90.00
_cell.angle_gamma   90.00
#
_symmetry.space_group_name_H-M   'P 1'
#
loop_
_entity.id
_entity.type
_entity.pdbx_description
1 polymer ?
#
loop_
_entity_poly.entity_id
_entity_poly.type
_entity_poly.pdbx_seq_one_letter_code
_entity_poly.pdbx_strand_id
1 'polypeptide(L)'
;MQIYPAAMIRLLLPAVLIGLALWLRAFMDQLGAETRVLLAFMPYLLCAAALFLAYQFNRCRLLLATLGLGVFYWLVQNAMQVSLSQADAAHLYLSVSLAVPVLCLYLLLLPEKGIWNLQGLAACLLFLFLALACVLLAAWLPGSSEAAAGYYRARPAEGYVLSFGATLLMALVLAVGLVLVVLRNEETEAALLGVLAALFCTLALLQLEDISTVMCVAAGLCLVWGLLRSTHAMAYRDELTGLLGRRALGEHLARLGRRYCIAMLDVDHFKKFNDTHGHDVGDEVLRMVSSQISRVGGGTAYRYGGEEFCIVFPRKSVEEAAAALDLVRERISDYRMSIRDRDRRPLRSKDGARRRGATRIGSSDVAVTISAGVAQRSEEYAKPDAVVMNADKMLYRAK
;
A
#
# COMPACT_ATOMS: atom_id res chain seq x y z
N MET A 1 13.46 13.10 -12.77
CA MET A 1 12.73 12.67 -11.57
C MET A 1 11.32 13.28 -11.63
N GLN A 2 10.39 12.57 -12.29
CA GLN A 2 8.98 13.00 -12.30
C GLN A 2 8.43 12.70 -10.91
N ILE A 3 8.22 13.72 -10.09
CA ILE A 3 7.44 13.64 -8.85
C ILE A 3 6.04 13.20 -9.29
N TYR A 4 5.66 11.99 -8.97
CA TYR A 4 4.41 11.40 -9.40
C TYR A 4 3.25 12.21 -8.80
N PRO A 5 2.46 12.94 -9.61
CA PRO A 5 1.32 13.72 -9.10
C PRO A 5 0.33 12.85 -8.30
N ALA A 6 0.30 11.55 -8.58
CA ALA A 6 -0.50 10.58 -7.85
C ALA A 6 -0.13 10.42 -6.36
N ALA A 7 1.15 10.50 -5.98
CA ALA A 7 1.56 10.40 -4.58
C ALA A 7 1.10 11.61 -3.75
N MET A 8 1.15 12.80 -4.33
CA MET A 8 0.66 14.02 -3.67
C MET A 8 -0.86 14.01 -3.48
N ILE A 9 -1.62 13.49 -4.47
CA ILE A 9 -3.08 13.36 -4.37
C ILE A 9 -3.48 12.43 -3.21
N ARG A 10 -2.71 11.37 -2.94
CA ARG A 10 -2.98 10.44 -1.84
C ARG A 10 -2.82 11.07 -0.46
N LEU A 11 -1.91 12.02 -0.31
CA LEU A 11 -1.69 12.75 0.95
C LEU A 11 -2.76 13.82 1.21
N LEU A 12 -3.51 14.22 0.18
CA LEU A 12 -4.50 15.28 0.30
C LEU A 12 -5.58 14.93 1.33
N LEU A 13 -6.14 13.70 1.27
CA LEU A 13 -7.22 13.32 2.17
C LEU A 13 -6.75 13.21 3.64
N PRO A 14 -5.65 12.53 4.00
CA PRO A 14 -5.11 12.57 5.36
C PRO A 14 -4.86 13.99 5.86
N ALA A 15 -4.26 14.85 5.04
CA ALA A 15 -3.99 16.24 5.41
C ALA A 15 -5.27 17.04 5.65
N VAL A 16 -6.28 16.87 4.79
CA VAL A 16 -7.61 17.50 4.96
C VAL A 16 -8.30 17.00 6.21
N LEU A 17 -8.27 15.69 6.49
CA LEU A 17 -8.89 15.12 7.69
C LEU A 17 -8.26 15.67 8.98
N ILE A 18 -6.93 15.77 9.03
CA ILE A 18 -6.21 16.33 10.18
C ILE A 18 -6.50 17.82 10.32
N GLY A 19 -6.45 18.60 9.23
CA GLY A 19 -6.78 20.01 9.23
C GLY A 19 -8.23 20.27 9.67
N LEU A 20 -9.18 19.47 9.19
CA LEU A 20 -10.58 19.52 9.58
C LEU A 20 -10.76 19.16 11.07
N ALA A 21 -10.04 18.15 11.56
CA ALA A 21 -10.11 17.76 12.97
C ALA A 21 -9.58 18.91 13.90
N LEU A 22 -8.48 19.56 13.53
CA LEU A 22 -7.97 20.73 14.24
C LEU A 22 -8.99 21.89 14.22
N TRP A 23 -9.62 22.12 13.08
CA TRP A 23 -10.64 23.14 12.94
C TRP A 23 -11.90 22.81 13.76
N LEU A 24 -12.40 21.56 13.68
CA LEU A 24 -13.56 21.11 14.45
C LEU A 24 -13.35 21.16 15.96
N ARG A 25 -12.11 20.95 16.42
CA ARG A 25 -11.79 21.06 17.85
C ARG A 25 -12.20 22.43 18.42
N ALA A 26 -12.03 23.52 17.66
CA ALA A 26 -12.41 24.86 18.10
C ALA A 26 -13.93 25.02 18.36
N PHE A 27 -14.76 24.14 17.80
CA PHE A 27 -16.19 24.15 17.98
C PHE A 27 -16.69 23.13 19.02
N MET A 28 -15.81 22.24 19.51
CA MET A 28 -16.19 21.24 20.52
C MET A 28 -16.75 21.86 21.79
N ASP A 29 -16.22 23.02 22.19
CA ASP A 29 -16.65 23.75 23.38
C ASP A 29 -18.09 24.26 23.28
N GLN A 30 -18.62 24.40 22.06
CA GLN A 30 -20.01 24.84 21.79
C GLN A 30 -21.02 23.67 21.81
N LEU A 31 -20.52 22.43 21.81
CA LEU A 31 -21.37 21.24 21.80
C LEU A 31 -21.86 20.91 23.23
N GLY A 32 -23.11 20.46 23.34
CA GLY A 32 -23.67 19.92 24.58
C GLY A 32 -22.92 18.69 25.08
N ALA A 33 -22.94 18.48 26.40
CA ALA A 33 -22.22 17.36 27.03
C ALA A 33 -22.58 15.99 26.43
N GLU A 34 -23.87 15.75 26.14
CA GLU A 34 -24.35 14.50 25.55
C GLU A 34 -23.71 14.25 24.17
N THR A 35 -23.59 15.29 23.32
CA THR A 35 -22.98 15.18 22.00
C THR A 35 -21.48 14.90 22.11
N ARG A 36 -20.77 15.50 23.08
CA ARG A 36 -19.34 15.23 23.32
C ARG A 36 -19.13 13.78 23.76
N VAL A 37 -19.98 13.24 24.64
CA VAL A 37 -19.93 11.83 25.05
C VAL A 37 -20.14 10.92 23.85
N LEU A 38 -21.11 11.19 22.97
CA LEU A 38 -21.31 10.40 21.75
C LEU A 38 -20.09 10.47 20.82
N LEU A 39 -19.49 11.64 20.64
CA LEU A 39 -18.29 11.80 19.83
C LEU A 39 -17.09 11.05 20.42
N ALA A 40 -16.96 10.95 21.74
CA ALA A 40 -15.91 10.19 22.42
C ALA A 40 -15.97 8.67 22.12
N PHE A 41 -17.12 8.13 21.73
CA PHE A 41 -17.23 6.73 21.27
C PHE A 41 -16.87 6.53 19.81
N MET A 42 -16.83 7.59 18.99
CA MET A 42 -16.54 7.50 17.55
C MET A 42 -15.18 6.85 17.22
N PRO A 43 -14.05 7.14 17.91
CA PRO A 43 -12.79 6.45 17.64
C PRO A 43 -12.89 4.94 17.84
N TYR A 44 -13.62 4.46 18.86
CA TYR A 44 -13.81 3.02 19.09
C TYR A 44 -14.64 2.38 17.98
N LEU A 45 -15.70 3.05 17.52
CA LEU A 45 -16.53 2.58 16.41
C LEU A 45 -15.71 2.47 15.11
N LEU A 46 -14.91 3.49 14.80
CA LEU A 46 -14.02 3.49 13.64
C LEU A 46 -12.95 2.42 13.75
N CYS A 47 -12.36 2.21 14.93
CA CYS A 47 -11.42 1.11 15.17
C CYS A 47 -12.11 -0.24 14.98
N ALA A 48 -13.30 -0.46 15.48
CA ALA A 48 -14.05 -1.70 15.27
C ALA A 48 -14.32 -1.96 13.79
N ALA A 49 -14.77 -0.95 13.04
CA ALA A 49 -14.98 -1.05 11.61
C ALA A 49 -13.66 -1.32 10.84
N ALA A 50 -12.59 -0.61 11.18
CA ALA A 50 -11.29 -0.81 10.56
C ALA A 50 -10.68 -2.18 10.88
N LEU A 51 -10.85 -2.70 12.12
CA LEU A 51 -10.42 -4.05 12.49
C LEU A 51 -11.18 -5.11 11.69
N PHE A 52 -12.50 -4.97 11.58
CA PHE A 52 -13.32 -5.88 10.78
C PHE A 52 -12.85 -5.90 9.31
N LEU A 53 -12.66 -4.73 8.71
CA LEU A 53 -12.19 -4.62 7.33
C LEU A 53 -10.77 -5.18 7.16
N ALA A 54 -9.84 -4.85 8.07
CA ALA A 54 -8.47 -5.34 8.03
C ALA A 54 -8.39 -6.87 8.13
N TYR A 55 -9.23 -7.45 9.00
CA TYR A 55 -9.38 -8.90 9.13
C TYR A 55 -9.95 -9.52 7.86
N GLN A 56 -11.07 -9.00 7.34
CA GLN A 56 -11.76 -9.49 6.14
C GLN A 56 -10.85 -9.46 4.91
N PHE A 57 -10.03 -8.43 4.79
CA PHE A 57 -9.12 -8.26 3.64
C PHE A 57 -7.70 -8.76 3.90
N ASN A 58 -7.47 -9.44 5.02
CA ASN A 58 -6.19 -10.04 5.40
C ASN A 58 -5.01 -9.03 5.39
N ARG A 59 -5.23 -7.82 5.97
CA ARG A 59 -4.29 -6.70 5.99
C ARG A 59 -3.61 -6.55 7.34
N CYS A 60 -2.44 -7.19 7.52
CA CYS A 60 -1.72 -7.26 8.79
C CYS A 60 -1.27 -5.87 9.28
N ARG A 61 -0.67 -5.03 8.42
CA ARG A 61 -0.15 -3.70 8.79
C ARG A 61 -1.25 -2.78 9.32
N LEU A 62 -2.37 -2.69 8.60
CA LEU A 62 -3.50 -1.84 8.96
C LEU A 62 -4.27 -2.39 10.17
N LEU A 63 -4.30 -3.72 10.36
CA LEU A 63 -4.83 -4.35 11.57
C LEU A 63 -4.03 -3.93 12.80
N LEU A 64 -2.70 -4.05 12.75
CA LEU A 64 -1.81 -3.64 13.86
C LEU A 64 -1.89 -2.13 14.13
N ALA A 65 -1.97 -1.30 13.08
CA ALA A 65 -2.16 0.15 13.23
C ALA A 65 -3.48 0.47 13.94
N THR A 66 -4.56 -0.24 13.60
CA THR A 66 -5.89 -0.05 14.21
C THR A 66 -5.90 -0.49 15.68
N LEU A 67 -5.29 -1.64 16.00
CA LEU A 67 -5.13 -2.10 17.38
C LEU A 67 -4.31 -1.08 18.20
N GLY A 68 -3.20 -0.61 17.64
CA GLY A 68 -2.36 0.43 18.26
C GLY A 68 -3.13 1.72 18.51
N LEU A 69 -3.94 2.19 17.54
CA LEU A 69 -4.80 3.37 17.70
C LEU A 69 -5.85 3.19 18.80
N GLY A 70 -6.51 2.03 18.85
CA GLY A 70 -7.49 1.73 19.87
C GLY A 70 -6.92 1.72 21.28
N VAL A 71 -5.76 1.04 21.47
CA VAL A 71 -5.02 1.03 22.74
C VAL A 71 -4.53 2.42 23.10
N PHE A 72 -3.96 3.18 22.15
CA PHE A 72 -3.53 4.56 22.39
C PHE A 72 -4.68 5.45 22.85
N TYR A 73 -5.82 5.42 22.16
CA TYR A 73 -6.98 6.23 22.54
C TYR A 73 -7.52 5.84 23.92
N TRP A 74 -7.59 4.54 24.21
CA TRP A 74 -7.99 4.05 25.52
C TRP A 74 -7.05 4.54 26.64
N LEU A 75 -5.72 4.47 26.43
CA LEU A 75 -4.73 4.98 27.38
C LEU A 75 -4.88 6.49 27.61
N VAL A 76 -5.07 7.27 26.54
CA VAL A 76 -5.29 8.72 26.67
C VAL A 76 -6.53 9.02 27.48
N GLN A 77 -7.64 8.33 27.22
CA GLN A 77 -8.92 8.60 27.91
C GLN A 77 -8.93 8.16 29.38
N ASN A 78 -8.27 7.05 29.71
CA ASN A 78 -8.40 6.47 31.06
C ASN A 78 -7.19 6.73 31.98
N ALA A 79 -6.00 7.01 31.43
CA ALA A 79 -4.79 7.09 32.21
C ALA A 79 -3.98 8.39 32.01
N MET A 80 -4.27 9.18 30.96
CA MET A 80 -3.49 10.39 30.64
C MET A 80 -4.30 11.68 30.82
N GLN A 81 -5.54 11.63 31.33
CA GLN A 81 -6.38 12.80 31.63
C GLN A 81 -6.05 13.43 33.00
N VAL A 82 -4.89 13.09 33.55
CA VAL A 82 -4.40 13.60 34.83
C VAL A 82 -3.17 14.48 34.64
N SER A 83 -2.86 15.32 35.63
CA SER A 83 -1.71 16.21 35.56
C SER A 83 -0.39 15.42 35.40
N LEU A 84 0.45 15.83 34.44
CA LEU A 84 1.81 15.29 34.26
C LEU A 84 2.76 15.58 35.43
N SER A 85 2.30 16.29 36.47
CA SER A 85 3.03 16.43 37.74
C SER A 85 3.02 15.13 38.56
N GLN A 86 2.08 14.22 38.29
CA GLN A 86 2.05 12.89 38.89
C GLN A 86 3.09 12.00 38.19
N ALA A 87 3.91 11.30 38.98
CA ALA A 87 5.00 10.46 38.50
C ALA A 87 4.52 9.40 37.49
N ASP A 88 3.44 8.70 37.82
CA ASP A 88 2.90 7.62 37.01
C ASP A 88 2.39 8.12 35.64
N ALA A 89 1.71 9.27 35.63
CA ALA A 89 1.22 9.89 34.41
C ALA A 89 2.39 10.37 33.52
N ALA A 90 3.44 10.95 34.11
CA ALA A 90 4.63 11.37 33.38
C ALA A 90 5.38 10.17 32.75
N HIS A 91 5.53 9.08 33.48
CA HIS A 91 6.14 7.84 32.97
C HIS A 91 5.31 7.22 31.85
N LEU A 92 3.99 7.15 32.00
CA LEU A 92 3.11 6.64 30.94
C LEU A 92 3.20 7.50 29.69
N TYR A 93 3.17 8.85 29.84
CA TYR A 93 3.29 9.75 28.74
C TYR A 93 4.64 9.62 28.02
N LEU A 94 5.75 9.44 28.74
CA LEU A 94 7.06 9.15 28.19
C LEU A 94 7.05 7.85 27.38
N SER A 95 6.51 6.78 27.97
CA SER A 95 6.41 5.47 27.33
C SER A 95 5.65 5.55 26.00
N VAL A 96 4.50 6.24 25.99
CA VAL A 96 3.66 6.39 24.80
C VAL A 96 4.33 7.29 23.78
N SER A 97 4.99 8.39 24.19
CA SER A 97 5.70 9.30 23.28
C SER A 97 6.89 8.66 22.57
N LEU A 98 7.49 7.61 23.15
CA LEU A 98 8.52 6.78 22.52
C LEU A 98 7.92 5.64 21.69
N ALA A 99 6.87 4.98 22.20
CA ALA A 99 6.26 3.83 21.55
C ALA A 99 5.60 4.22 20.21
N VAL A 100 4.88 5.33 20.16
CA VAL A 100 4.14 5.75 18.95
C VAL A 100 5.06 5.88 17.73
N PRO A 101 6.15 6.67 17.72
CA PRO A 101 7.02 6.78 16.56
C PRO A 101 7.72 5.46 16.21
N VAL A 102 8.14 4.67 17.20
CA VAL A 102 8.81 3.38 16.98
C VAL A 102 7.86 2.39 16.32
N LEU A 103 6.63 2.25 16.84
CA LEU A 103 5.63 1.34 16.27
C LEU A 103 5.15 1.81 14.89
N CYS A 104 4.96 3.10 14.69
CA CYS A 104 4.61 3.65 13.37
C CYS A 104 5.74 3.43 12.35
N LEU A 105 7.01 3.64 12.74
CA LEU A 105 8.15 3.34 11.88
C LEU A 105 8.21 1.85 11.52
N TYR A 106 8.00 0.97 12.51
CA TYR A 106 7.91 -0.46 12.27
C TYR A 106 6.82 -0.79 11.23
N LEU A 107 5.61 -0.25 11.40
CA LEU A 107 4.50 -0.47 10.47
C LEU A 107 4.78 0.08 9.07
N LEU A 108 5.45 1.23 8.96
CA LEU A 108 5.86 1.82 7.69
C LEU A 108 6.90 0.95 6.96
N LEU A 109 7.81 0.30 7.68
CA LEU A 109 8.87 -0.55 7.10
C LEU A 109 8.40 -1.98 6.83
N LEU A 110 7.38 -2.46 7.56
CA LEU A 110 6.87 -3.83 7.44
C LEU A 110 6.28 -4.07 6.04
N PRO A 111 6.66 -5.15 5.33
CA PRO A 111 5.98 -5.55 4.10
C PRO A 111 4.59 -6.12 4.42
N GLU A 112 3.59 -5.84 3.56
CA GLU A 112 2.25 -6.43 3.71
C GLU A 112 2.27 -7.91 3.26
N LYS A 113 2.00 -8.83 4.17
CA LYS A 113 2.06 -10.28 3.91
C LYS A 113 0.86 -11.06 4.45
N GLY A 114 -0.18 -10.35 4.84
CA GLY A 114 -1.38 -10.93 5.43
C GLY A 114 -1.19 -11.35 6.90
N ILE A 115 -2.29 -11.77 7.53
CA ILE A 115 -2.38 -12.09 8.96
C ILE A 115 -2.12 -13.58 9.19
N TRP A 116 -2.74 -14.44 8.37
CA TRP A 116 -2.84 -15.88 8.55
C TRP A 116 -1.63 -16.65 7.97
N ASN A 117 -0.43 -16.26 8.38
CA ASN A 117 0.81 -16.96 8.04
C ASN A 117 1.87 -16.74 9.12
N LEU A 118 2.95 -17.50 9.07
CA LEU A 118 4.04 -17.40 10.04
C LEU A 118 4.66 -15.98 10.10
N GLN A 119 4.69 -15.29 8.96
CA GLN A 119 5.25 -13.93 8.86
C GLN A 119 4.30 -12.90 9.50
N GLY A 120 2.99 -13.05 9.36
CA GLY A 120 2.00 -12.22 10.04
C GLY A 120 2.04 -12.41 11.55
N LEU A 121 2.13 -13.67 12.02
CA LEU A 121 2.31 -13.95 13.44
C LEU A 121 3.60 -13.32 13.99
N ALA A 122 4.73 -13.48 13.27
CA ALA A 122 5.99 -12.87 13.65
C ALA A 122 5.91 -11.33 13.70
N ALA A 123 5.17 -10.72 12.76
CA ALA A 123 4.93 -9.28 12.76
C ALA A 123 4.13 -8.83 13.99
N CYS A 124 3.10 -9.57 14.38
CA CYS A 124 2.32 -9.29 15.61
C CYS A 124 3.19 -9.41 16.86
N LEU A 125 3.97 -10.49 16.98
CA LEU A 125 4.86 -10.72 18.13
C LEU A 125 5.93 -9.62 18.22
N LEU A 126 6.52 -9.22 17.10
CA LEU A 126 7.53 -8.15 17.08
C LEU A 126 6.90 -6.79 17.43
N PHE A 127 5.68 -6.51 16.97
CA PHE A 127 4.94 -5.29 17.35
C PHE A 127 4.73 -5.22 18.88
N LEU A 128 4.27 -6.32 19.48
CA LEU A 128 4.08 -6.41 20.94
C LEU A 128 5.40 -6.30 21.69
N PHE A 129 6.45 -6.96 21.19
CA PHE A 129 7.79 -6.85 21.78
C PHE A 129 8.33 -5.41 21.76
N LEU A 130 8.20 -4.71 20.62
CA LEU A 130 8.61 -3.30 20.51
C LEU A 130 7.81 -2.40 21.45
N ALA A 131 6.51 -2.61 21.57
CA ALA A 131 5.67 -1.86 22.51
C ALA A 131 6.16 -2.08 23.96
N LEU A 132 6.37 -3.35 24.36
CA LEU A 132 6.89 -3.70 25.68
C LEU A 132 8.29 -3.11 25.90
N ALA A 133 9.17 -3.19 24.90
CA ALA A 133 10.52 -2.63 25.00
C ALA A 133 10.51 -1.12 25.23
N CYS A 134 9.59 -0.38 24.59
CA CYS A 134 9.43 1.07 24.82
C CYS A 134 8.97 1.36 26.25
N VAL A 135 8.04 0.57 26.79
CA VAL A 135 7.60 0.70 28.19
C VAL A 135 8.73 0.42 29.16
N LEU A 136 9.48 -0.66 28.94
CA LEU A 136 10.62 -1.02 29.79
C LEU A 136 11.76 0.01 29.69
N LEU A 137 12.04 0.54 28.49
CA LEU A 137 13.03 1.59 28.26
C LEU A 137 12.63 2.86 29.01
N ALA A 138 11.37 3.27 28.94
CA ALA A 138 10.87 4.42 29.67
C ALA A 138 10.98 4.25 31.19
N ALA A 139 10.72 3.03 31.69
CA ALA A 139 10.89 2.71 33.10
C ALA A 139 12.35 2.67 33.56
N TRP A 140 13.27 2.31 32.65
CA TRP A 140 14.71 2.24 32.93
C TRP A 140 15.42 3.58 32.75
N LEU A 141 14.89 4.51 31.96
CA LEU A 141 15.44 5.86 31.80
C LEU A 141 15.63 6.51 33.17
N PRO A 142 16.85 7.00 33.48
CA PRO A 142 17.27 7.24 34.81
C PRO A 142 16.40 8.21 35.56
N GLY A 143 16.06 7.75 36.67
CA GLY A 143 15.77 8.50 37.79
C GLY A 143 14.42 9.05 37.83
N SER A 144 13.54 8.30 38.34
CA SER A 144 12.46 8.89 39.11
C SER A 144 11.69 10.06 38.44
N SER A 145 10.59 10.34 38.96
CA SER A 145 9.69 11.46 38.67
C SER A 145 10.38 12.81 38.39
N GLU A 146 11.53 13.09 39.00
CA GLU A 146 12.24 14.39 38.82
C GLU A 146 12.97 14.54 37.48
N ALA A 147 13.66 13.50 37.01
CA ALA A 147 14.33 13.54 35.71
C ALA A 147 13.33 13.52 34.55
N ALA A 148 12.26 12.72 34.64
CA ALA A 148 11.14 12.77 33.69
C ALA A 148 10.46 14.13 33.70
N ALA A 149 10.18 14.69 34.88
CA ALA A 149 9.62 16.03 34.99
C ALA A 149 10.57 17.12 34.44
N GLY A 150 11.89 16.96 34.64
CA GLY A 150 12.91 17.84 34.05
C GLY A 150 12.94 17.77 32.52
N TYR A 151 12.80 16.56 31.96
CA TYR A 151 12.72 16.33 30.51
C TYR A 151 11.51 17.01 29.86
N TYR A 152 10.35 17.06 30.55
CA TYR A 152 9.13 17.74 30.09
C TYR A 152 9.09 19.23 30.42
N ARG A 153 9.96 19.74 31.27
CA ARG A 153 10.05 21.21 31.53
C ARG A 153 10.65 21.97 30.35
N ALA A 154 11.50 21.33 29.55
CA ALA A 154 12.06 21.91 28.32
C ALA A 154 11.06 21.81 27.16
N ARG A 155 9.98 22.57 27.20
CA ARG A 155 8.94 22.59 26.16
C ARG A 155 9.33 23.55 25.04
N PRO A 156 9.10 23.19 23.76
CA PRO A 156 9.40 24.07 22.62
C PRO A 156 8.56 25.36 22.60
N ALA A 157 7.32 25.34 23.11
CA ALA A 157 6.40 26.46 23.13
C ALA A 157 5.34 26.31 24.24
N GLU A 158 4.67 27.41 24.59
CA GLU A 158 3.51 27.39 25.49
C GLU A 158 2.38 26.59 24.88
N GLY A 159 1.71 25.74 25.68
CA GLY A 159 0.65 24.84 25.23
C GLY A 159 1.11 23.57 24.51
N TYR A 160 2.42 23.43 24.24
CA TYR A 160 3.01 22.26 23.63
C TYR A 160 3.55 21.30 24.70
N VAL A 161 3.13 20.04 24.69
CA VAL A 161 3.42 19.09 25.78
C VAL A 161 4.63 18.20 25.47
N LEU A 162 4.84 17.85 24.20
CA LEU A 162 5.86 16.89 23.81
C LEU A 162 7.26 17.46 24.01
N SER A 163 8.19 16.64 24.49
CA SER A 163 9.58 17.04 24.64
C SER A 163 10.27 17.28 23.28
N PHE A 164 11.35 18.06 23.28
CA PHE A 164 12.11 18.33 22.05
C PHE A 164 12.61 17.05 21.37
N GLY A 165 13.13 16.08 22.15
CA GLY A 165 13.63 14.81 21.62
C GLY A 165 12.53 13.94 20.99
N ALA A 166 11.36 13.85 21.66
CA ALA A 166 10.23 13.12 21.11
C ALA A 166 9.64 13.82 19.87
N THR A 167 9.62 15.15 19.85
CA THR A 167 9.23 15.94 18.67
C THR A 167 10.14 15.65 17.47
N LEU A 168 11.46 15.65 17.70
CA LEU A 168 12.43 15.35 16.65
C LEU A 168 12.29 13.93 16.12
N LEU A 169 12.08 12.96 17.02
CA LEU A 169 11.83 11.55 16.63
C LEU A 169 10.56 11.42 15.79
N MET A 170 9.46 12.05 16.21
CA MET A 170 8.20 12.07 15.45
C MET A 170 8.38 12.70 14.07
N ALA A 171 9.07 13.86 14.00
CA ALA A 171 9.35 14.55 12.75
C ALA A 171 10.21 13.68 11.81
N LEU A 172 11.21 12.98 12.35
CA LEU A 172 12.04 12.04 11.57
C LEU A 172 11.20 10.92 10.97
N VAL A 173 10.33 10.29 11.77
CA VAL A 173 9.46 9.19 11.28
C VAL A 173 8.45 9.70 10.27
N LEU A 174 7.90 10.92 10.45
CA LEU A 174 7.05 11.58 9.44
C LEU A 174 7.80 11.79 8.12
N ALA A 175 9.05 12.26 8.19
CA ALA A 175 9.88 12.45 7.00
C ALA A 175 10.17 11.12 6.28
N VAL A 176 10.50 10.05 7.02
CA VAL A 176 10.65 8.68 6.47
C VAL A 176 9.35 8.22 5.82
N GLY A 177 8.21 8.39 6.50
CA GLY A 177 6.90 8.04 5.96
C GLY A 177 6.58 8.78 4.67
N LEU A 178 6.89 10.07 4.58
CA LEU A 178 6.71 10.87 3.37
C LEU A 178 7.54 10.34 2.19
N VAL A 179 8.80 10.00 2.46
CA VAL A 179 9.68 9.37 1.45
C VAL A 179 9.09 8.02 0.98
N LEU A 180 8.60 7.19 1.91
CA LEU A 180 8.00 5.90 1.56
C LEU A 180 6.71 6.04 0.75
N VAL A 181 5.86 7.04 1.03
CA VAL A 181 4.68 7.35 0.20
C VAL A 181 5.08 7.65 -1.25
N VAL A 182 6.17 8.40 -1.44
CA VAL A 182 6.67 8.73 -2.79
C VAL A 182 7.29 7.50 -3.47
N LEU A 183 8.07 6.69 -2.74
CA LEU A 183 8.78 5.54 -3.31
C LEU A 183 7.87 4.35 -3.62
N ARG A 184 6.98 3.99 -2.68
CA ARG A 184 6.09 2.82 -2.82
C ARG A 184 4.82 3.16 -3.58
N ASN A 185 4.39 4.43 -3.51
CA ASN A 185 3.19 4.94 -4.18
C ASN A 185 1.92 4.12 -3.88
N GLU A 186 1.75 3.69 -2.61
CA GLU A 186 0.61 2.90 -2.13
C GLU A 186 -0.28 3.71 -1.18
N GLU A 187 -1.56 3.37 -1.12
CA GLU A 187 -2.56 4.04 -0.26
C GLU A 187 -2.33 3.74 1.24
N THR A 188 -1.75 2.58 1.54
CA THR A 188 -1.44 2.14 2.91
C THR A 188 -0.44 3.07 3.59
N GLU A 189 0.62 3.47 2.88
CA GLU A 189 1.63 4.40 3.41
C GLU A 189 1.02 5.76 3.73
N ALA A 190 0.15 6.28 2.86
CA ALA A 190 -0.53 7.56 3.09
C ALA A 190 -1.47 7.50 4.31
N ALA A 191 -2.20 6.39 4.47
CA ALA A 191 -3.05 6.18 5.64
C ALA A 191 -2.25 6.11 6.94
N LEU A 192 -1.16 5.32 6.98
CA LEU A 192 -0.27 5.21 8.14
C LEU A 192 0.40 6.54 8.50
N LEU A 193 0.79 7.32 7.48
CA LEU A 193 1.34 8.66 7.69
C LEU A 193 0.29 9.60 8.30
N GLY A 194 -0.96 9.53 7.85
CA GLY A 194 -2.08 10.27 8.44
C GLY A 194 -2.32 9.89 9.89
N VAL A 195 -2.27 8.60 10.22
CA VAL A 195 -2.35 8.12 11.62
C VAL A 195 -1.22 8.70 12.46
N LEU A 196 0.03 8.59 12.01
CA LEU A 196 1.19 9.13 12.73
C LEU A 196 1.06 10.63 12.97
N ALA A 197 0.63 11.40 11.96
CA ALA A 197 0.44 12.84 12.10
C ALA A 197 -0.68 13.19 13.11
N ALA A 198 -1.79 12.44 13.10
CA ALA A 198 -2.86 12.62 14.07
C ALA A 198 -2.41 12.28 15.50
N LEU A 199 -1.68 11.17 15.70
CA LEU A 199 -1.11 10.79 16.99
C LEU A 199 -0.07 11.83 17.48
N PHE A 200 0.75 12.35 16.57
CA PHE A 200 1.68 13.44 16.88
C PHE A 200 0.94 14.69 17.36
N CYS A 201 -0.10 15.14 16.65
CA CYS A 201 -0.91 16.28 17.08
C CYS A 201 -1.58 16.02 18.44
N THR A 202 -2.09 14.81 18.67
CA THR A 202 -2.69 14.45 19.98
C THR A 202 -1.69 14.58 21.12
N LEU A 203 -0.48 14.02 20.97
CA LEU A 203 0.53 14.08 22.01
C LEU A 203 1.08 15.51 22.18
N ALA A 204 1.30 16.23 21.09
CA ALA A 204 1.83 17.58 21.13
C ALA A 204 0.87 18.57 21.81
N LEU A 205 -0.43 18.42 21.60
CA LEU A 205 -1.48 19.33 22.01
C LEU A 205 -2.40 18.72 23.10
N LEU A 206 -1.91 17.77 23.87
CA LEU A 206 -2.72 17.00 24.85
C LEU A 206 -3.38 17.87 25.90
N GLN A 207 -2.92 19.11 26.11
CA GLN A 207 -3.58 20.07 27.03
C GLN A 207 -4.92 20.60 26.50
N LEU A 208 -5.18 20.48 25.20
CA LEU A 208 -6.45 20.91 24.62
C LEU A 208 -7.52 19.85 24.89
N GLU A 209 -8.62 20.23 25.48
CA GLU A 209 -9.78 19.35 25.67
C GLU A 209 -10.23 18.75 24.33
N ASP A 210 -10.68 17.51 24.34
CA ASP A 210 -11.20 16.78 23.18
C ASP A 210 -10.23 16.59 22.00
N ILE A 211 -8.97 17.06 22.07
CA ILE A 211 -8.00 16.90 20.98
C ILE A 211 -7.78 15.42 20.61
N SER A 212 -7.71 14.56 21.60
CA SER A 212 -7.57 13.09 21.40
C SER A 212 -8.74 12.51 20.63
N THR A 213 -9.96 12.94 20.95
CA THR A 213 -11.19 12.48 20.29
C THR A 213 -11.17 12.85 18.81
N VAL A 214 -10.99 14.14 18.48
CA VAL A 214 -11.05 14.60 17.08
C VAL A 214 -9.89 14.05 16.24
N MET A 215 -8.69 13.95 16.81
CA MET A 215 -7.52 13.41 16.11
C MET A 215 -7.61 11.90 15.92
N CYS A 216 -8.10 11.14 16.91
CA CYS A 216 -8.28 9.70 16.76
C CYS A 216 -9.46 9.36 15.82
N VAL A 217 -10.49 10.22 15.72
CA VAL A 217 -11.50 10.11 14.64
C VAL A 217 -10.82 10.30 13.28
N ALA A 218 -10.00 11.34 13.09
CA ALA A 218 -9.29 11.56 11.83
C ALA A 218 -8.35 10.38 11.50
N ALA A 219 -7.61 9.85 12.48
CA ALA A 219 -6.77 8.66 12.31
C ALA A 219 -7.58 7.42 11.91
N GLY A 220 -8.72 7.18 12.57
CA GLY A 220 -9.64 6.09 12.25
C GLY A 220 -10.19 6.20 10.82
N LEU A 221 -10.58 7.41 10.40
CA LEU A 221 -11.01 7.68 9.02
C LEU A 221 -9.90 7.45 8.01
N CYS A 222 -8.65 7.84 8.33
CA CYS A 222 -7.49 7.53 7.48
C CYS A 222 -7.30 6.01 7.32
N LEU A 223 -7.45 5.23 8.40
CA LEU A 223 -7.34 3.76 8.34
C LEU A 223 -8.45 3.13 7.51
N VAL A 224 -9.71 3.50 7.75
CA VAL A 224 -10.86 2.99 6.98
C VAL A 224 -10.68 3.33 5.49
N TRP A 225 -10.32 4.57 5.19
CA TRP A 225 -10.05 4.99 3.80
C TRP A 225 -8.90 4.20 3.17
N GLY A 226 -7.77 4.06 3.87
CA GLY A 226 -6.62 3.29 3.40
C GLY A 226 -6.97 1.83 3.11
N LEU A 227 -7.79 1.20 3.99
CA LEU A 227 -8.30 -0.16 3.79
C LEU A 227 -9.18 -0.25 2.55
N LEU A 228 -10.16 0.62 2.39
CA LEU A 228 -11.06 0.62 1.24
C LEU A 228 -10.30 0.84 -0.07
N ARG A 229 -9.39 1.81 -0.11
CA ARG A 229 -8.61 2.14 -1.31
C ARG A 229 -7.61 1.05 -1.67
N SER A 230 -6.89 0.51 -0.67
CA SER A 230 -5.93 -0.56 -0.92
C SER A 230 -6.61 -1.85 -1.40
N THR A 231 -7.79 -2.16 -0.87
CA THR A 231 -8.60 -3.31 -1.30
C THR A 231 -9.15 -3.11 -2.72
N HIS A 232 -9.65 -1.90 -3.00
CA HIS A 232 -10.09 -1.54 -4.35
C HIS A 232 -8.93 -1.68 -5.35
N ALA A 233 -7.73 -1.17 -5.02
CA ALA A 233 -6.56 -1.27 -5.88
C ALA A 233 -6.18 -2.72 -6.22
N MET A 234 -6.27 -3.65 -5.23
CA MET A 234 -6.05 -5.08 -5.47
C MET A 234 -7.10 -5.72 -6.37
N ALA A 235 -8.38 -5.33 -6.24
CA ALA A 235 -9.45 -5.86 -7.07
C ALA A 235 -9.31 -5.44 -8.56
N TYR A 236 -8.54 -4.39 -8.82
CA TYR A 236 -8.37 -3.80 -10.16
C TYR A 236 -7.02 -4.08 -10.82
N ARG A 237 -6.05 -4.63 -10.08
CA ARG A 237 -4.74 -5.03 -10.63
C ARG A 237 -4.54 -6.52 -10.53
N ASP A 238 -3.91 -7.08 -11.53
CA ASP A 238 -3.45 -8.46 -11.51
C ASP A 238 -2.18 -8.59 -10.68
N GLU A 239 -2.20 -9.48 -9.70
CA GLU A 239 -1.10 -9.66 -8.73
C GLU A 239 0.20 -10.16 -9.37
N LEU A 240 0.11 -10.98 -10.42
CA LEU A 240 1.27 -11.55 -11.08
C LEU A 240 1.99 -10.53 -11.97
N THR A 241 1.20 -9.79 -12.77
CA THR A 241 1.73 -8.95 -13.86
C THR A 241 1.77 -7.47 -13.52
N GLY A 242 1.02 -7.04 -12.49
CA GLY A 242 0.87 -5.62 -12.12
C GLY A 242 0.02 -4.80 -13.10
N LEU A 243 -0.44 -5.40 -14.22
CA LEU A 243 -1.35 -4.75 -15.15
C LEU A 243 -2.74 -4.56 -14.51
N LEU A 244 -3.53 -3.68 -15.12
CA LEU A 244 -4.95 -3.59 -14.80
C LEU A 244 -5.64 -4.91 -15.17
N GLY A 245 -6.52 -5.42 -14.29
CA GLY A 245 -7.24 -6.66 -14.49
C GLY A 245 -8.56 -6.48 -15.25
N ARG A 246 -9.27 -7.58 -15.46
CA ARG A 246 -10.54 -7.64 -16.20
C ARG A 246 -11.62 -6.71 -15.64
N ARG A 247 -11.67 -6.49 -14.30
CA ARG A 247 -12.63 -5.53 -13.70
C ARG A 247 -12.35 -4.09 -14.13
N ALA A 248 -11.08 -3.69 -14.11
CA ALA A 248 -10.66 -2.38 -14.59
C ALA A 248 -10.97 -2.17 -16.08
N LEU A 249 -10.79 -3.23 -16.89
CA LEU A 249 -11.18 -3.22 -18.29
C LEU A 249 -12.70 -2.96 -18.44
N GLY A 250 -13.55 -3.67 -17.70
CA GLY A 250 -15.01 -3.48 -17.75
C GLY A 250 -15.43 -2.06 -17.46
N GLU A 251 -14.85 -1.42 -16.43
CA GLU A 251 -15.13 0.00 -16.15
C GLU A 251 -14.59 0.95 -17.21
N HIS A 252 -13.43 0.67 -17.78
CA HIS A 252 -12.90 1.47 -18.89
C HIS A 252 -13.80 1.38 -20.10
N LEU A 253 -14.23 0.17 -20.47
CA LEU A 253 -15.13 -0.08 -21.61
C LEU A 253 -16.46 0.68 -21.46
N ALA A 254 -17.02 0.73 -20.23
CA ALA A 254 -18.26 1.46 -19.95
C ALA A 254 -18.14 3.00 -20.15
N ARG A 255 -16.92 3.54 -20.09
CA ARG A 255 -16.64 4.99 -20.23
C ARG A 255 -16.09 5.38 -21.61
N LEU A 256 -15.93 4.40 -22.53
CA LEU A 256 -15.38 4.69 -23.86
C LEU A 256 -16.34 5.53 -24.71
N GLY A 257 -15.77 6.46 -25.44
CA GLY A 257 -16.49 7.26 -26.43
C GLY A 257 -16.86 6.46 -27.69
N ARG A 258 -17.09 7.15 -28.81
CA ARG A 258 -17.53 6.52 -30.07
C ARG A 258 -16.38 6.06 -30.99
N ARG A 259 -15.14 6.45 -30.73
CA ARG A 259 -13.96 6.09 -31.55
C ARG A 259 -12.92 5.39 -30.68
N TYR A 260 -12.71 4.10 -30.89
CA TYR A 260 -11.70 3.31 -30.24
C TYR A 260 -11.47 2.01 -30.98
N CYS A 261 -10.28 1.43 -30.77
CA CYS A 261 -9.96 0.06 -31.13
C CYS A 261 -9.67 -0.75 -29.87
N ILE A 262 -9.94 -2.04 -29.95
CA ILE A 262 -9.59 -3.02 -28.90
C ILE A 262 -8.74 -4.09 -29.56
N ALA A 263 -7.66 -4.47 -28.89
CA ALA A 263 -6.84 -5.61 -29.27
C ALA A 263 -6.91 -6.69 -28.20
N MET A 264 -7.11 -7.93 -28.63
CA MET A 264 -6.92 -9.13 -27.82
C MET A 264 -5.56 -9.75 -28.21
N LEU A 265 -4.79 -10.15 -27.20
CA LEU A 265 -3.48 -10.74 -27.36
C LEU A 265 -3.38 -12.01 -26.53
N ASP A 266 -2.56 -12.95 -26.98
CA ASP A 266 -2.33 -14.22 -26.30
C ASP A 266 -0.89 -14.68 -26.54
N VAL A 267 -0.28 -15.32 -25.53
CA VAL A 267 1.07 -15.85 -25.62
C VAL A 267 1.05 -17.18 -26.38
N ASP A 268 1.79 -17.23 -27.49
CA ASP A 268 1.79 -18.39 -28.37
C ASP A 268 2.37 -19.64 -27.66
N HIS A 269 1.64 -20.75 -27.77
CA HIS A 269 2.02 -22.05 -27.21
C HIS A 269 2.33 -22.05 -25.69
N PHE A 270 1.73 -21.14 -24.91
CA PHE A 270 2.05 -20.96 -23.49
C PHE A 270 1.84 -22.21 -22.64
N LYS A 271 0.80 -22.99 -22.93
CA LYS A 271 0.57 -24.29 -22.26
C LYS A 271 1.74 -25.23 -22.45
N LYS A 272 2.20 -25.42 -23.71
CA LYS A 272 3.36 -26.27 -24.01
C LYS A 272 4.64 -25.75 -23.35
N PHE A 273 4.79 -24.43 -23.27
CA PHE A 273 5.89 -23.79 -22.58
C PHE A 273 5.89 -24.14 -21.08
N ASN A 274 4.74 -24.04 -20.40
CA ASN A 274 4.58 -24.41 -19.01
C ASN A 274 4.84 -25.91 -18.77
N ASP A 275 4.35 -26.78 -19.65
CA ASP A 275 4.57 -28.22 -19.58
C ASP A 275 6.07 -28.58 -19.68
N THR A 276 6.86 -27.76 -20.39
CA THR A 276 8.29 -27.98 -20.59
C THR A 276 9.16 -27.35 -19.52
N HIS A 277 8.83 -26.13 -19.05
CA HIS A 277 9.70 -25.32 -18.19
C HIS A 277 9.15 -25.10 -16.77
N GLY A 278 7.92 -25.54 -16.52
CA GLY A 278 7.23 -25.35 -15.24
C GLY A 278 6.51 -24.00 -15.13
N HIS A 279 5.51 -23.97 -14.24
CA HIS A 279 4.67 -22.79 -14.02
C HIS A 279 5.44 -21.56 -13.50
N ASP A 280 6.47 -21.77 -12.66
CA ASP A 280 7.27 -20.66 -12.13
C ASP A 280 7.96 -19.87 -13.25
N VAL A 281 8.47 -20.57 -14.29
CA VAL A 281 9.10 -19.95 -15.45
C VAL A 281 8.05 -19.30 -16.35
N GLY A 282 6.88 -19.93 -16.48
CA GLY A 282 5.74 -19.33 -17.18
C GLY A 282 5.28 -18.02 -16.53
N ASP A 283 5.27 -17.94 -15.21
CA ASP A 283 4.97 -16.70 -14.49
C ASP A 283 6.00 -15.60 -14.78
N GLU A 284 7.29 -15.93 -14.91
CA GLU A 284 8.33 -14.98 -15.31
C GLU A 284 8.12 -14.49 -16.76
N VAL A 285 7.68 -15.39 -17.68
CA VAL A 285 7.29 -15.01 -19.04
C VAL A 285 6.12 -14.05 -19.03
N LEU A 286 5.06 -14.32 -18.27
CA LEU A 286 3.90 -13.42 -18.18
C LEU A 286 4.29 -12.04 -17.64
N ARG A 287 5.18 -11.96 -16.63
CA ARG A 287 5.71 -10.69 -16.13
C ARG A 287 6.50 -9.93 -17.19
N MET A 288 7.34 -10.62 -17.95
CA MET A 288 8.12 -10.05 -19.05
C MET A 288 7.19 -9.50 -20.14
N VAL A 289 6.28 -10.33 -20.67
CA VAL A 289 5.29 -9.94 -21.68
C VAL A 289 4.49 -8.73 -21.22
N SER A 290 3.99 -8.75 -20.00
CA SER A 290 3.24 -7.63 -19.41
C SER A 290 4.03 -6.34 -19.33
N SER A 291 5.32 -6.43 -18.98
CA SER A 291 6.23 -5.27 -18.96
C SER A 291 6.39 -4.64 -20.35
N GLN A 292 6.41 -5.44 -21.44
CA GLN A 292 6.47 -4.93 -22.80
C GLN A 292 5.14 -4.36 -23.26
N ILE A 293 4.03 -5.06 -22.96
CA ILE A 293 2.67 -4.63 -23.32
C ILE A 293 2.32 -3.31 -22.60
N SER A 294 2.74 -3.13 -21.36
CA SER A 294 2.47 -1.89 -20.59
C SER A 294 3.06 -0.63 -21.23
N ARG A 295 4.04 -0.77 -22.12
CA ARG A 295 4.72 0.32 -22.83
C ARG A 295 4.13 0.59 -24.20
N VAL A 296 2.96 0.05 -24.51
CA VAL A 296 2.28 0.29 -25.79
C VAL A 296 1.93 1.77 -25.97
N GLY A 297 2.25 2.31 -27.13
CA GLY A 297 1.98 3.72 -27.44
C GLY A 297 0.50 3.98 -27.68
N GLY A 298 -0.12 4.89 -26.91
CA GLY A 298 -1.50 5.34 -27.14
C GLY A 298 -2.59 4.37 -26.74
N GLY A 299 -2.24 3.26 -26.06
CA GLY A 299 -3.16 2.25 -25.54
C GLY A 299 -3.03 2.06 -24.04
N THR A 300 -4.04 1.45 -23.43
CA THR A 300 -4.03 1.01 -22.03
C THR A 300 -4.13 -0.51 -22.00
N ALA A 301 -3.17 -1.16 -21.32
CA ALA A 301 -3.05 -2.61 -21.25
C ALA A 301 -3.74 -3.20 -20.03
N TYR A 302 -4.35 -4.37 -20.21
CA TYR A 302 -5.08 -5.14 -19.21
C TYR A 302 -4.71 -6.62 -19.30
N ARG A 303 -4.67 -7.31 -18.17
CA ARG A 303 -4.70 -8.76 -18.15
C ARG A 303 -6.15 -9.23 -18.20
N TYR A 304 -6.52 -9.94 -19.27
CA TYR A 304 -7.89 -10.40 -19.49
C TYR A 304 -8.16 -11.74 -18.80
N GLY A 305 -7.21 -12.67 -18.84
CA GLY A 305 -7.26 -13.98 -18.21
C GLY A 305 -5.90 -14.66 -18.28
N GLY A 306 -5.70 -15.82 -17.78
CA GLY A 306 -4.50 -16.67 -17.84
C GLY A 306 -3.29 -16.09 -18.57
N GLU A 307 -3.18 -16.40 -19.86
CA GLU A 307 -2.17 -15.94 -20.80
C GLU A 307 -2.68 -14.86 -21.78
N GLU A 308 -3.92 -14.37 -21.57
CA GLU A 308 -4.62 -13.44 -22.45
C GLU A 308 -4.52 -12.01 -21.92
N PHE A 309 -4.28 -11.07 -22.83
CA PHE A 309 -4.19 -9.65 -22.57
C PHE A 309 -5.14 -8.87 -23.48
N CYS A 310 -5.57 -7.71 -23.01
CA CYS A 310 -6.39 -6.79 -23.78
C CYS A 310 -5.73 -5.41 -23.79
N ILE A 311 -5.74 -4.72 -24.92
CA ILE A 311 -5.30 -3.33 -25.01
C ILE A 311 -6.45 -2.51 -25.61
N VAL A 312 -6.80 -1.43 -24.92
CA VAL A 312 -7.79 -0.46 -25.39
C VAL A 312 -7.06 0.75 -25.94
N PHE A 313 -7.36 1.13 -27.17
CA PHE A 313 -6.80 2.28 -27.88
C PHE A 313 -7.88 3.36 -28.10
N PRO A 314 -8.04 4.32 -27.19
CA PRO A 314 -9.00 5.40 -27.36
C PRO A 314 -8.62 6.31 -28.54
N ARG A 315 -9.57 6.65 -29.39
CA ARG A 315 -9.44 7.57 -30.55
C ARG A 315 -8.44 7.14 -31.63
N LYS A 316 -7.94 5.90 -31.61
CA LYS A 316 -7.03 5.35 -32.61
C LYS A 316 -7.79 4.62 -33.71
N SER A 317 -7.20 4.59 -34.93
CA SER A 317 -7.66 3.74 -36.04
C SER A 317 -7.08 2.33 -35.91
N VAL A 318 -7.56 1.38 -36.73
CA VAL A 318 -7.04 0.01 -36.78
C VAL A 318 -5.56 -0.01 -37.17
N GLU A 319 -5.18 0.81 -38.14
CA GLU A 319 -3.83 0.90 -38.67
C GLU A 319 -2.87 1.43 -37.61
N GLU A 320 -3.26 2.47 -36.86
CA GLU A 320 -2.47 3.03 -35.76
C GLU A 320 -2.30 2.03 -34.60
N ALA A 321 -3.37 1.29 -34.28
CA ALA A 321 -3.34 0.27 -33.25
C ALA A 321 -2.48 -0.92 -33.67
N ALA A 322 -2.59 -1.37 -34.92
CA ALA A 322 -1.78 -2.46 -35.47
C ALA A 322 -0.29 -2.10 -35.47
N ALA A 323 0.08 -0.89 -35.93
CA ALA A 323 1.48 -0.44 -35.89
C ALA A 323 2.06 -0.41 -34.47
N ALA A 324 1.25 0.04 -33.48
CA ALA A 324 1.68 0.03 -32.08
C ALA A 324 1.85 -1.40 -31.52
N LEU A 325 1.01 -2.34 -31.96
CA LEU A 325 1.09 -3.76 -31.59
C LEU A 325 2.27 -4.47 -32.23
N ASP A 326 2.58 -4.18 -33.49
CA ASP A 326 3.75 -4.77 -34.18
C ASP A 326 5.04 -4.41 -33.45
N LEU A 327 5.20 -3.16 -33.00
CA LEU A 327 6.34 -2.77 -32.16
C LEU A 327 6.41 -3.52 -30.83
N VAL A 328 5.27 -3.85 -30.22
CA VAL A 328 5.23 -4.65 -28.99
C VAL A 328 5.60 -6.11 -29.31
N ARG A 329 5.05 -6.67 -30.37
CA ARG A 329 5.33 -8.03 -30.84
C ARG A 329 6.80 -8.25 -31.15
N GLU A 330 7.43 -7.33 -31.88
CA GLU A 330 8.87 -7.35 -32.18
C GLU A 330 9.71 -7.33 -30.91
N ARG A 331 9.41 -6.41 -29.97
CA ARG A 331 10.13 -6.33 -28.69
C ARG A 331 10.02 -7.60 -27.86
N ILE A 332 8.87 -8.28 -27.89
CA ILE A 332 8.67 -9.55 -27.18
C ILE A 332 9.44 -10.67 -27.88
N SER A 333 9.36 -10.79 -29.21
CA SER A 333 10.05 -11.82 -29.97
C SER A 333 11.58 -11.72 -29.88
N ASP A 334 12.10 -10.50 -29.79
CA ASP A 334 13.53 -10.24 -29.67
C ASP A 334 14.07 -10.42 -28.24
N TYR A 335 13.16 -10.47 -27.26
CA TYR A 335 13.56 -10.62 -25.87
C TYR A 335 14.02 -12.05 -25.58
N ARG A 336 15.29 -12.19 -25.18
CA ARG A 336 15.88 -13.46 -24.75
C ARG A 336 15.87 -13.56 -23.24
N MET A 337 15.04 -14.45 -22.70
CA MET A 337 14.99 -14.72 -21.28
C MET A 337 15.91 -15.88 -20.92
N SER A 338 16.86 -15.63 -20.04
CA SER A 338 17.80 -16.67 -19.58
C SER A 338 17.21 -17.39 -18.37
N ILE A 339 16.88 -18.67 -18.55
CA ILE A 339 16.38 -19.54 -17.48
C ILE A 339 17.58 -20.05 -16.67
N ARG A 340 17.61 -19.72 -15.37
CA ARG A 340 18.56 -20.30 -14.43
C ARG A 340 18.04 -21.63 -13.93
N ASP A 341 18.79 -22.70 -14.22
CA ASP A 341 18.51 -24.05 -13.73
C ASP A 341 18.56 -24.07 -12.18
N ARG A 342 17.37 -24.07 -11.51
CA ARG A 342 17.27 -24.09 -10.05
C ARG A 342 17.67 -25.42 -9.44
N ASP A 343 17.57 -26.53 -10.17
CA ASP A 343 17.86 -27.87 -9.68
C ASP A 343 19.35 -28.14 -9.48
N ARG A 344 20.23 -27.27 -9.98
CA ARG A 344 21.68 -27.36 -9.80
C ARG A 344 22.25 -26.55 -8.65
N ARG A 345 21.43 -25.98 -7.76
CA ARG A 345 21.98 -25.36 -6.54
C ARG A 345 22.47 -26.44 -5.57
N PRO A 346 23.78 -26.52 -5.26
CA PRO A 346 24.27 -27.45 -4.26
C PRO A 346 23.67 -27.11 -2.89
N LEU A 347 23.07 -28.10 -2.24
CA LEU A 347 22.42 -28.01 -0.91
C LEU A 347 23.38 -27.65 0.24
N ARG A 348 24.71 -27.64 -0.01
CA ARG A 348 25.75 -27.28 0.98
C ARG A 348 26.63 -26.14 0.50
N SER A 349 26.83 -25.13 1.36
CA SER A 349 27.57 -23.90 1.04
C SER A 349 29.05 -24.11 0.66
N LYS A 350 29.70 -25.21 1.11
CA LYS A 350 31.11 -25.56 0.81
C LYS A 350 31.30 -26.02 -0.66
N ASP A 351 30.32 -26.72 -1.22
CA ASP A 351 30.40 -27.21 -2.60
C ASP A 351 30.10 -26.09 -3.62
N GLY A 352 29.32 -25.06 -3.22
CA GLY A 352 29.03 -23.87 -4.02
C GLY A 352 30.25 -22.98 -4.22
N ALA A 353 31.17 -22.93 -3.26
CA ALA A 353 32.40 -22.13 -3.36
C ALA A 353 33.44 -22.74 -4.33
N ARG A 354 33.52 -24.07 -4.40
CA ARG A 354 34.45 -24.80 -5.28
C ARG A 354 34.00 -24.77 -6.76
N ARG A 355 32.70 -24.66 -7.05
CA ARG A 355 32.14 -24.65 -8.41
C ARG A 355 32.08 -23.27 -9.05
N ARG A 356 32.29 -22.18 -8.31
CA ARG A 356 32.27 -20.81 -8.84
C ARG A 356 33.40 -20.48 -9.82
N GLY A 357 34.40 -21.32 -9.93
CA GLY A 357 35.55 -21.15 -10.85
C GLY A 357 35.54 -22.02 -12.11
N ALA A 358 34.59 -22.98 -12.28
CA ALA A 358 34.74 -24.01 -13.30
C ALA A 358 33.50 -24.39 -14.13
N THR A 359 32.33 -23.75 -13.90
CA THR A 359 31.12 -24.17 -14.64
C THR A 359 30.48 -22.98 -15.35
N ARG A 360 30.54 -22.95 -16.70
CA ARG A 360 29.52 -22.26 -17.51
C ARG A 360 28.17 -22.82 -17.06
N ILE A 361 27.39 -22.02 -16.34
CA ILE A 361 25.98 -22.29 -16.05
C ILE A 361 25.32 -22.30 -17.42
N GLY A 362 24.85 -23.45 -17.88
CA GLY A 362 24.09 -23.55 -19.11
C GLY A 362 22.78 -22.75 -18.88
N SER A 363 22.77 -21.49 -19.33
CA SER A 363 21.55 -20.72 -19.49
C SER A 363 20.94 -21.16 -20.80
N SER A 364 19.78 -21.79 -20.77
CA SER A 364 18.97 -21.94 -21.97
C SER A 364 18.19 -20.64 -22.15
N ASP A 365 18.54 -19.90 -23.18
CA ASP A 365 17.77 -18.72 -23.57
C ASP A 365 16.47 -19.18 -24.22
N VAL A 366 15.36 -18.72 -23.72
CA VAL A 366 14.03 -18.96 -24.30
C VAL A 366 13.45 -17.66 -24.85
N ALA A 367 12.76 -17.76 -25.95
CA ALA A 367 11.97 -16.69 -26.54
C ALA A 367 10.52 -17.14 -26.65
N VAL A 368 9.62 -16.20 -26.50
CA VAL A 368 8.18 -16.39 -26.72
C VAL A 368 7.69 -15.38 -27.72
N THR A 369 6.60 -15.72 -28.40
CA THR A 369 5.89 -14.80 -29.29
C THR A 369 4.48 -14.57 -28.78
N ILE A 370 3.84 -13.55 -29.32
CA ILE A 370 2.43 -13.27 -29.05
C ILE A 370 1.68 -13.13 -30.37
N SER A 371 0.45 -13.60 -30.41
CA SER A 371 -0.53 -13.30 -31.45
C SER A 371 -1.46 -12.18 -31.00
N ALA A 372 -1.92 -11.36 -31.92
CA ALA A 372 -2.83 -10.26 -31.63
C ALA A 372 -3.93 -10.14 -32.69
N GLY A 373 -5.15 -9.84 -32.22
CA GLY A 373 -6.30 -9.53 -33.06
C GLY A 373 -6.86 -8.16 -32.72
N VAL A 374 -7.08 -7.30 -33.70
CA VAL A 374 -7.56 -5.91 -33.52
C VAL A 374 -8.96 -5.78 -34.12
N ALA A 375 -9.83 -5.06 -33.40
CA ALA A 375 -11.13 -4.66 -33.90
C ALA A 375 -11.45 -3.21 -33.52
N GLN A 376 -12.10 -2.49 -34.43
CA GLN A 376 -12.60 -1.14 -34.21
C GLN A 376 -14.10 -1.14 -33.96
N ARG A 377 -14.55 -0.21 -33.14
CA ARG A 377 -15.98 0.07 -33.03
C ARG A 377 -16.56 0.49 -34.36
N SER A 378 -17.64 -0.15 -34.77
CA SER A 378 -18.42 0.14 -35.97
C SER A 378 -19.91 0.20 -35.63
N GLU A 379 -20.76 0.45 -36.61
CA GLU A 379 -22.22 0.37 -36.43
C GLU A 379 -22.67 -1.07 -36.15
N GLU A 380 -22.02 -2.05 -36.76
CA GLU A 380 -22.25 -3.50 -36.52
C GLU A 380 -21.79 -3.92 -35.12
N TYR A 381 -20.66 -3.37 -34.65
CA TYR A 381 -20.09 -3.64 -33.31
C TYR A 381 -20.17 -2.39 -32.45
N ALA A 382 -21.39 -1.94 -32.15
CA ALA A 382 -21.65 -0.68 -31.45
C ALA A 382 -21.33 -0.77 -29.94
N LYS A 383 -21.52 -1.96 -29.33
CA LYS A 383 -21.24 -2.19 -27.91
C LYS A 383 -19.79 -2.63 -27.69
N PRO A 384 -19.12 -2.17 -26.62
CA PRO A 384 -17.74 -2.54 -26.34
C PRO A 384 -17.49 -4.06 -26.30
N ASP A 385 -18.39 -4.82 -25.68
CA ASP A 385 -18.26 -6.28 -25.60
C ASP A 385 -18.28 -6.94 -27.00
N ALA A 386 -19.06 -6.40 -27.94
CA ALA A 386 -19.08 -6.89 -29.31
C ALA A 386 -17.75 -6.62 -30.02
N VAL A 387 -17.10 -5.49 -29.72
CA VAL A 387 -15.76 -5.18 -30.25
C VAL A 387 -14.72 -6.11 -29.66
N VAL A 388 -14.79 -6.40 -28.36
CA VAL A 388 -13.89 -7.40 -27.70
C VAL A 388 -14.05 -8.76 -28.36
N MET A 389 -15.30 -9.23 -28.55
CA MET A 389 -15.57 -10.51 -29.22
C MET A 389 -15.07 -10.53 -30.67
N ASN A 390 -15.13 -9.42 -31.38
CA ASN A 390 -14.59 -9.34 -32.74
C ASN A 390 -13.06 -9.36 -32.75
N ALA A 391 -12.40 -8.65 -31.81
CA ALA A 391 -10.95 -8.69 -31.64
C ALA A 391 -10.48 -10.13 -31.30
N ASP A 392 -11.21 -10.86 -30.48
CA ASP A 392 -10.94 -12.25 -30.16
C ASP A 392 -11.05 -13.19 -31.39
N LYS A 393 -12.08 -12.99 -32.24
CA LYS A 393 -12.19 -13.70 -33.53
C LYS A 393 -11.01 -13.42 -34.45
N MET A 394 -10.51 -12.17 -34.47
CA MET A 394 -9.31 -11.82 -35.26
C MET A 394 -8.04 -12.45 -34.66
N LEU A 395 -7.92 -12.52 -33.34
CA LEU A 395 -6.84 -13.25 -32.66
C LEU A 395 -6.84 -14.74 -33.03
N TYR A 396 -8.00 -15.37 -33.00
CA TYR A 396 -8.14 -16.78 -33.39
C TYR A 396 -7.70 -17.05 -34.82
N ARG A 397 -7.86 -16.09 -35.74
CA ARG A 397 -7.39 -16.21 -37.13
C ARG A 397 -5.88 -15.98 -37.26
N ALA A 398 -5.27 -15.28 -36.30
CA ALA A 398 -3.84 -14.99 -36.28
C ALA A 398 -3.00 -16.11 -35.67
N LYS A 399 -3.63 -16.97 -34.82
CA LYS A 399 -3.06 -18.21 -34.28
C LYS A 399 -3.10 -19.34 -35.29
#